data_c005e4f398f345cfc7c6084e704c99af
#
_entry.id   c005e4f398f345cfc7c6084e704c99af
#
_cell.length_a   1.000
_cell.length_b   1.000
_cell.length_c   1.000
_cell.angle_alpha   90.00
_cell.angle_beta   90.00
_cell.angle_gamma   90.00
#
_symmetry.space_group_name_H-M   'P 1'
#
loop_
_entity.id
_entity.type
_entity.pdbx_description
1 polymer ?
#
loop_
_entity_poly.entity_id
_entity_poly.type
_entity_poly.pdbx_seq_one_letter_code
_entity_poly.pdbx_strand_id
1 'polypeptide(L)'
;MKIVVTGALGQLGQEIMKLAAGSEHEFVFTDIRATDNVSLLDITDADAVDAFVGKDVDVIVNCAAYTDVNKAESDEESARQINAAAAGILASAAAKADALLIHVSTDYVFDGTSTVPYREDCLPAPTGAYGRTKLEGERLVQESGCRYMIFRTAWLYSLSGRNFFLTMVNKTAELPQMKVVFDQTGTPTYAGDLAYLISHIIENGFLDRTGIY
;
A
#
# COMPACT_ATOMS: atom_id res chain seq x y z
N MET A 1 1.24 9.58 19.36
CA MET A 1 1.79 9.82 17.99
C MET A 1 0.69 10.26 17.08
N LYS A 2 1.03 11.01 16.03
CA LYS A 2 0.11 11.37 14.95
C LYS A 2 0.44 10.56 13.69
N ILE A 3 -0.52 9.80 13.22
CA ILE A 3 -0.38 8.85 12.12
C ILE A 3 -1.28 9.30 10.96
N VAL A 4 -0.69 9.52 9.79
CA VAL A 4 -1.42 9.81 8.55
C VAL A 4 -1.55 8.53 7.74
N VAL A 5 -2.78 8.15 7.37
CA VAL A 5 -3.06 6.96 6.54
C VAL A 5 -3.63 7.43 5.21
N THR A 6 -2.93 7.15 4.11
CA THR A 6 -3.40 7.47 2.76
C THR A 6 -4.10 6.27 2.12
N GLY A 7 -5.03 6.50 1.18
CA GLY A 7 -5.83 5.42 0.59
C GLY A 7 -6.77 4.76 1.60
N ALA A 8 -7.29 5.55 2.53
CA ALA A 8 -8.08 5.07 3.68
C ALA A 8 -9.38 4.36 3.28
N LEU A 9 -9.95 4.68 2.11
CA LEU A 9 -11.16 4.03 1.60
C LEU A 9 -10.88 2.72 0.86
N GLY A 10 -9.59 2.35 0.69
CA GLY A 10 -9.15 1.07 0.15
C GLY A 10 -9.28 -0.08 1.16
N GLN A 11 -8.96 -1.32 0.72
CA GLN A 11 -9.07 -2.53 1.55
C GLN A 11 -8.28 -2.41 2.86
N LEU A 12 -6.98 -2.13 2.77
CA LEU A 12 -6.10 -2.04 3.93
C LEU A 12 -6.42 -0.82 4.81
N GLY A 13 -6.67 0.34 4.18
CA GLY A 13 -7.01 1.56 4.90
C GLY A 13 -8.26 1.39 5.78
N GLN A 14 -9.29 0.72 5.27
CA GLN A 14 -10.50 0.43 6.06
C GLN A 14 -10.23 -0.54 7.24
N GLU A 15 -9.36 -1.52 7.08
CA GLU A 15 -8.99 -2.42 8.18
C GLU A 15 -8.15 -1.67 9.25
N ILE A 16 -7.24 -0.78 8.85
CA ILE A 16 -6.51 0.09 9.78
C ILE A 16 -7.48 1.02 10.52
N MET A 17 -8.46 1.60 9.81
CA MET A 17 -9.46 2.49 10.42
C MET A 17 -10.28 1.79 11.52
N LYS A 18 -10.61 0.50 11.34
CA LYS A 18 -11.31 -0.29 12.38
C LYS A 18 -10.44 -0.47 13.63
N LEU A 19 -9.14 -0.73 13.46
CA LEU A 19 -8.20 -0.93 14.57
C LEU A 19 -7.89 0.38 15.29
N ALA A 20 -7.80 1.49 14.57
CA ALA A 20 -7.52 2.82 15.11
C ALA A 20 -8.59 3.30 16.12
N ALA A 21 -9.82 2.79 16.02
CA ALA A 21 -10.89 3.14 16.96
C ALA A 21 -10.59 2.76 18.43
N GLY A 22 -9.65 1.85 18.66
CA GLY A 22 -9.22 1.42 20.01
C GLY A 22 -7.82 1.94 20.41
N SER A 23 -7.17 2.74 19.58
CA SER A 23 -5.82 3.24 19.79
C SER A 23 -5.81 4.53 20.62
N GLU A 24 -4.73 4.73 21.41
CA GLU A 24 -4.43 6.00 22.09
C GLU A 24 -3.74 7.03 21.16
N HIS A 25 -3.46 6.65 19.91
CA HIS A 25 -2.80 7.50 18.93
C HIS A 25 -3.80 8.29 18.09
N GLU A 26 -3.37 9.44 17.58
CA GLU A 26 -4.16 10.26 16.66
C GLU A 26 -4.00 9.73 15.23
N PHE A 27 -5.06 9.16 14.68
CA PHE A 27 -5.10 8.73 13.28
C PHE A 27 -5.83 9.76 12.41
N VAL A 28 -5.18 10.18 11.32
CA VAL A 28 -5.74 11.05 10.30
C VAL A 28 -5.83 10.27 9.00
N PHE A 29 -7.05 10.00 8.56
CA PHE A 29 -7.34 9.22 7.36
C PHE A 29 -7.54 10.11 6.16
N THR A 30 -6.90 9.77 5.03
CA THR A 30 -6.97 10.54 3.77
C THR A 30 -7.21 9.65 2.57
N ASP A 31 -7.91 10.19 1.57
CA ASP A 31 -8.16 9.54 0.28
C ASP A 31 -8.40 10.63 -0.78
N ILE A 32 -8.43 10.26 -2.07
CA ILE A 32 -8.85 11.14 -3.18
C ILE A 32 -10.34 11.49 -3.12
N ARG A 33 -11.09 10.91 -2.21
CA ARG A 33 -12.49 11.21 -1.90
C ARG A 33 -12.63 11.50 -0.42
N ALA A 34 -13.26 12.62 -0.08
CA ALA A 34 -13.58 12.94 1.31
C ALA A 34 -14.83 12.21 1.77
N THR A 35 -14.89 11.89 3.05
CA THR A 35 -16.09 11.46 3.79
C THR A 35 -16.09 12.15 5.17
N ASP A 36 -17.08 11.86 6.02
CA ASP A 36 -17.15 12.46 7.36
C ASP A 36 -15.88 12.21 8.20
N ASN A 37 -15.21 11.06 7.98
CA ASN A 37 -14.03 10.63 8.75
C ASN A 37 -12.76 10.52 7.90
N VAL A 38 -12.79 10.92 6.63
CA VAL A 38 -11.66 10.82 5.69
C VAL A 38 -11.48 12.16 4.98
N SER A 39 -10.32 12.77 5.17
CA SER A 39 -9.96 14.03 4.54
C SER A 39 -9.57 13.83 3.07
N LEU A 40 -9.82 14.84 2.24
CA LEU A 40 -9.36 14.85 0.86
C LEU A 40 -7.84 15.07 0.83
N LEU A 41 -7.13 14.16 0.17
CA LEU A 41 -5.72 14.34 -0.16
C LEU A 41 -5.39 13.56 -1.43
N ASP A 42 -4.98 14.26 -2.46
CA ASP A 42 -4.35 13.66 -3.64
C ASP A 42 -2.86 13.54 -3.39
N ILE A 43 -2.37 12.31 -3.25
CA ILE A 43 -0.94 12.04 -2.99
C ILE A 43 -0.02 12.35 -4.17
N THR A 44 -0.57 12.62 -5.36
CA THR A 44 0.18 13.05 -6.55
C THR A 44 0.45 14.55 -6.56
N ASP A 45 -0.24 15.32 -5.72
CA ASP A 45 -0.04 16.75 -5.52
C ASP A 45 0.98 16.98 -4.39
N ALA A 46 2.22 17.32 -4.77
CA ALA A 46 3.31 17.53 -3.82
C ALA A 46 3.06 18.70 -2.86
N ASP A 47 2.44 19.78 -3.33
CA ASP A 47 2.16 20.96 -2.50
C ASP A 47 1.06 20.63 -1.48
N ALA A 48 0.03 19.86 -1.90
CA ALA A 48 -1.02 19.40 -1.00
C ALA A 48 -0.46 18.45 0.07
N VAL A 49 0.42 17.50 -0.32
CA VAL A 49 1.07 16.59 0.63
C VAL A 49 1.98 17.35 1.61
N ASP A 50 2.81 18.28 1.14
CA ASP A 50 3.70 19.07 1.99
C ASP A 50 2.91 19.99 2.95
N ALA A 51 1.76 20.50 2.53
CA ALA A 51 0.89 21.29 3.40
C ALA A 51 0.16 20.42 4.44
N PHE A 52 -0.15 19.16 4.11
CA PHE A 52 -0.87 18.23 4.97
C PHE A 52 0.04 17.54 6.00
N VAL A 53 1.25 17.15 5.58
CA VAL A 53 2.23 16.46 6.42
C VAL A 53 3.09 17.51 7.17
N GLY A 54 2.60 17.91 8.34
CA GLY A 54 3.34 18.80 9.24
C GLY A 54 4.44 18.07 10.02
N LYS A 55 5.29 18.85 10.72
CA LYS A 55 6.36 18.32 11.59
C LYS A 55 5.85 17.56 12.83
N ASP A 56 4.57 17.58 13.07
CA ASP A 56 3.86 16.87 14.13
C ASP A 56 3.41 15.46 13.72
N VAL A 57 3.66 15.07 12.47
CA VAL A 57 3.38 13.71 11.97
C VAL A 57 4.54 12.78 12.31
N ASP A 58 4.26 11.70 13.02
CA ASP A 58 5.25 10.69 13.43
C ASP A 58 5.34 9.52 12.44
N VAL A 59 4.21 9.14 11.82
CA VAL A 59 4.13 8.00 10.90
C VAL A 59 3.20 8.32 9.72
N ILE A 60 3.63 7.95 8.52
CA ILE A 60 2.79 7.92 7.32
C ILE A 60 2.60 6.46 6.92
N VAL A 61 1.35 6.01 6.78
CA VAL A 61 1.02 4.69 6.24
C VAL A 61 0.43 4.87 4.86
N ASN A 62 1.19 4.53 3.83
CA ASN A 62 0.74 4.64 2.44
C ASN A 62 0.05 3.34 1.98
N CYS A 63 -1.29 3.36 2.00
CA CYS A 63 -2.16 2.31 1.45
C CYS A 63 -2.68 2.67 0.05
N ALA A 64 -2.43 3.89 -0.44
CA ALA A 64 -2.88 4.31 -1.76
C ALA A 64 -2.01 3.70 -2.86
N ALA A 65 -2.64 3.17 -3.90
CA ALA A 65 -1.96 2.61 -5.06
C ALA A 65 -2.91 2.51 -6.26
N TYR A 66 -2.34 2.52 -7.46
CA TYR A 66 -3.00 2.06 -8.67
C TYR A 66 -2.92 0.54 -8.70
N THR A 67 -4.04 -0.15 -8.45
CA THR A 67 -4.06 -1.61 -8.20
C THR A 67 -4.65 -2.44 -9.34
N ASP A 68 -5.12 -1.81 -10.42
CA ASP A 68 -5.62 -2.54 -11.59
C ASP A 68 -4.44 -2.99 -12.46
N VAL A 69 -3.94 -4.21 -12.19
CA VAL A 69 -2.77 -4.81 -12.84
C VAL A 69 -2.93 -4.84 -14.37
N ASN A 70 -4.12 -5.25 -14.85
CA ASN A 70 -4.36 -5.37 -16.29
C ASN A 70 -4.42 -4.00 -16.97
N LYS A 71 -5.09 -3.04 -16.34
CA LYS A 71 -5.21 -1.69 -16.87
C LYS A 71 -3.86 -0.95 -16.87
N ALA A 72 -2.97 -1.26 -15.94
CA ALA A 72 -1.63 -0.68 -15.88
C ALA A 72 -0.82 -0.95 -17.17
N GLU A 73 -1.05 -2.05 -17.88
CA GLU A 73 -0.38 -2.35 -19.16
C GLU A 73 -0.75 -1.36 -20.27
N SER A 74 -1.93 -0.78 -20.22
CA SER A 74 -2.40 0.22 -21.21
C SER A 74 -2.35 1.65 -20.68
N ASP A 75 -2.09 1.84 -19.38
CA ASP A 75 -2.11 3.14 -18.69
C ASP A 75 -0.94 3.20 -17.67
N GLU A 76 0.27 2.87 -18.17
CA GLU A 76 1.47 2.80 -17.31
C GLU A 76 1.83 4.16 -16.72
N GLU A 77 1.53 5.27 -17.43
CA GLU A 77 1.83 6.62 -16.96
C GLU A 77 0.99 6.97 -15.71
N SER A 78 -0.32 6.72 -15.72
CA SER A 78 -1.15 6.92 -14.53
C SER A 78 -0.72 5.99 -13.38
N ALA A 79 -0.36 4.75 -13.70
CA ALA A 79 0.16 3.82 -12.71
C ALA A 79 1.48 4.32 -12.11
N ARG A 80 2.40 4.87 -12.92
CA ARG A 80 3.67 5.46 -12.47
C ARG A 80 3.46 6.67 -11.58
N GLN A 81 2.54 7.57 -11.96
CA GLN A 81 2.24 8.74 -11.13
C GLN A 81 1.78 8.36 -9.73
N ILE A 82 0.91 7.35 -9.60
CA ILE A 82 0.35 6.96 -8.31
C ILE A 82 1.30 6.01 -7.56
N ASN A 83 1.90 5.02 -8.25
CA ASN A 83 2.70 3.99 -7.58
C ASN A 83 4.15 4.41 -7.34
N ALA A 84 4.72 5.29 -8.18
CA ALA A 84 6.11 5.72 -8.08
C ALA A 84 6.22 7.17 -7.63
N ALA A 85 5.78 8.14 -8.44
CA ALA A 85 5.97 9.56 -8.14
C ALA A 85 5.34 9.95 -6.79
N ALA A 86 4.10 9.55 -6.54
CA ALA A 86 3.43 9.83 -5.27
C ALA A 86 4.09 9.15 -4.07
N ALA A 87 4.64 7.93 -4.23
CA ALA A 87 5.44 7.30 -3.18
C ALA A 87 6.70 8.12 -2.83
N GLY A 88 7.37 8.66 -3.85
CA GLY A 88 8.51 9.59 -3.68
C GLY A 88 8.11 10.91 -3.00
N ILE A 89 6.95 11.48 -3.35
CA ILE A 89 6.40 12.68 -2.70
C ILE A 89 6.16 12.42 -1.21
N LEU A 90 5.47 11.33 -0.87
CA LEU A 90 5.21 10.95 0.53
C LEU A 90 6.51 10.69 1.29
N ALA A 91 7.50 10.06 0.66
CA ALA A 91 8.81 9.82 1.26
C ALA A 91 9.59 11.12 1.52
N SER A 92 9.52 12.08 0.59
CA SER A 92 10.10 13.41 0.77
C SER A 92 9.44 14.16 1.94
N ALA A 93 8.10 14.12 2.03
CA ALA A 93 7.37 14.72 3.14
C ALA A 93 7.71 14.05 4.48
N ALA A 94 7.82 12.70 4.51
CA ALA A 94 8.25 11.95 5.68
C ALA A 94 9.67 12.36 6.14
N ALA A 95 10.60 12.52 5.20
CA ALA A 95 11.97 12.99 5.50
C ALA A 95 11.98 14.38 6.12
N LYS A 96 11.17 15.33 5.58
CA LYS A 96 11.05 16.70 6.11
C LYS A 96 10.43 16.73 7.52
N ALA A 97 9.53 15.81 7.82
CA ALA A 97 8.85 15.69 9.11
C ALA A 97 9.63 14.85 10.14
N ASP A 98 10.72 14.17 9.74
CA ASP A 98 11.38 13.11 10.51
C ASP A 98 10.43 11.94 10.87
N ALA A 99 9.45 11.69 10.02
CA ALA A 99 8.45 10.64 10.18
C ALA A 99 8.92 9.29 9.60
N LEU A 100 8.35 8.18 10.09
CA LEU A 100 8.47 6.88 9.47
C LEU A 100 7.46 6.76 8.32
N LEU A 101 7.91 6.33 7.14
CA LEU A 101 7.01 5.93 6.05
C LEU A 101 6.83 4.40 6.02
N ILE A 102 5.63 3.92 6.27
CA ILE A 102 5.22 2.53 6.02
C ILE A 102 4.57 2.48 4.64
N HIS A 103 5.23 1.83 3.67
CA HIS A 103 4.78 1.77 2.28
C HIS A 103 4.42 0.33 1.90
N VAL A 104 3.21 0.14 1.34
CA VAL A 104 2.76 -1.17 0.88
C VAL A 104 3.14 -1.37 -0.59
N SER A 105 3.96 -2.40 -0.85
CA SER A 105 4.39 -2.84 -2.17
C SER A 105 3.78 -4.21 -2.52
N THR A 106 4.36 -4.92 -3.46
CA THR A 106 3.80 -6.11 -4.08
C THR A 106 4.87 -7.14 -4.43
N ASP A 107 4.46 -8.41 -4.48
CA ASP A 107 5.23 -9.51 -5.06
C ASP A 107 5.44 -9.41 -6.58
N TYR A 108 4.64 -8.61 -7.29
CA TYR A 108 4.81 -8.32 -8.72
C TYR A 108 6.13 -7.59 -9.06
N VAL A 109 6.90 -7.18 -8.06
CA VAL A 109 8.30 -6.71 -8.27
C VAL A 109 9.25 -7.84 -8.70
N PHE A 110 8.86 -9.09 -8.51
CA PHE A 110 9.61 -10.28 -8.95
C PHE A 110 9.10 -10.79 -10.30
N ASP A 111 9.89 -11.67 -10.94
CA ASP A 111 9.55 -12.26 -12.25
C ASP A 111 8.53 -13.41 -12.21
N GLY A 112 8.23 -13.94 -11.02
CA GLY A 112 7.27 -15.03 -10.82
C GLY A 112 7.77 -16.40 -11.27
N THR A 113 9.05 -16.60 -11.54
CA THR A 113 9.61 -17.85 -12.05
C THR A 113 10.09 -18.80 -10.95
N SER A 114 10.19 -18.34 -9.72
CA SER A 114 10.65 -19.15 -8.59
C SER A 114 9.65 -20.22 -8.18
N THR A 115 10.15 -21.39 -7.84
CA THR A 115 9.37 -22.51 -7.27
C THR A 115 9.41 -22.54 -5.74
N VAL A 116 10.12 -21.59 -5.12
CA VAL A 116 10.19 -21.39 -3.66
C VAL A 116 9.82 -19.96 -3.33
N PRO A 117 9.41 -19.66 -2.10
CA PRO A 117 9.10 -18.28 -1.71
C PRO A 117 10.26 -17.33 -1.99
N TYR A 118 9.97 -16.14 -2.55
CA TYR A 118 10.94 -15.07 -2.68
C TYR A 118 11.30 -14.52 -1.30
N ARG A 119 12.59 -14.25 -1.11
CA ARG A 119 13.09 -13.55 0.06
C ARG A 119 13.17 -12.05 -0.22
N GLU A 120 13.24 -11.25 0.80
CA GLU A 120 13.33 -9.80 0.72
C GLU A 120 14.59 -9.32 -0.04
N ASP A 121 15.68 -10.13 0.03
CA ASP A 121 16.97 -9.86 -0.61
C ASP A 121 17.06 -10.37 -2.07
N CYS A 122 16.03 -11.06 -2.58
CA CYS A 122 15.98 -11.44 -4.00
C CYS A 122 15.94 -10.22 -4.90
N LEU A 123 16.70 -10.27 -6.01
CA LEU A 123 16.73 -9.17 -6.98
C LEU A 123 15.37 -9.04 -7.68
N PRO A 124 14.75 -7.86 -7.63
CA PRO A 124 13.51 -7.61 -8.35
C PRO A 124 13.71 -7.63 -9.86
N ALA A 125 12.78 -8.25 -10.59
CA ALA A 125 12.76 -8.35 -12.05
C ALA A 125 11.29 -8.32 -12.56
N PRO A 126 10.56 -7.21 -12.38
CA PRO A 126 9.14 -7.13 -12.73
C PRO A 126 8.91 -7.30 -14.23
N THR A 127 7.92 -8.12 -14.60
CA THR A 127 7.59 -8.39 -16.00
C THR A 127 6.47 -7.49 -16.52
N GLY A 128 5.58 -6.98 -15.64
CA GLY A 128 4.43 -6.14 -15.99
C GLY A 128 4.58 -4.68 -15.54
N ALA A 129 3.78 -3.78 -16.13
CA ALA A 129 3.75 -2.35 -15.84
C ALA A 129 3.45 -2.04 -14.37
N TYR A 130 2.50 -2.77 -13.77
CA TYR A 130 2.18 -2.64 -12.36
C TYR A 130 3.41 -2.90 -11.48
N GLY A 131 4.09 -4.02 -11.69
CA GLY A 131 5.31 -4.38 -10.94
C GLY A 131 6.45 -3.37 -11.15
N ARG A 132 6.66 -2.90 -12.41
CA ARG A 132 7.67 -1.89 -12.72
C ARG A 132 7.42 -0.59 -11.97
N THR A 133 6.18 -0.08 -11.99
CA THR A 133 5.82 1.18 -11.32
C THR A 133 5.88 1.07 -9.80
N LYS A 134 5.51 -0.07 -9.22
CA LYS A 134 5.66 -0.32 -7.78
C LYS A 134 7.14 -0.39 -7.38
N LEU A 135 7.97 -1.08 -8.12
CA LEU A 135 9.42 -1.16 -7.87
C LEU A 135 10.10 0.22 -7.99
N GLU A 136 9.70 1.04 -8.97
CA GLU A 136 10.17 2.42 -9.08
C GLU A 136 9.81 3.23 -7.83
N GLY A 137 8.60 3.05 -7.29
CA GLY A 137 8.17 3.65 -6.02
C GLY A 137 9.03 3.20 -4.84
N GLU A 138 9.34 1.90 -4.72
CA GLU A 138 10.25 1.40 -3.69
C GLU A 138 11.61 2.09 -3.73
N ARG A 139 12.17 2.28 -4.95
CA ARG A 139 13.47 2.96 -5.14
C ARG A 139 13.41 4.43 -4.71
N LEU A 140 12.37 5.15 -5.10
CA LEU A 140 12.18 6.55 -4.70
C LEU A 140 12.04 6.69 -3.17
N VAL A 141 11.36 5.75 -2.52
CA VAL A 141 11.28 5.70 -1.05
C VAL A 141 12.67 5.47 -0.44
N GLN A 142 13.44 4.51 -0.95
CA GLN A 142 14.78 4.19 -0.44
C GLN A 142 15.78 5.36 -0.63
N GLU A 143 15.67 6.09 -1.73
CA GLU A 143 16.56 7.20 -2.11
C GLU A 143 16.19 8.52 -1.39
N SER A 144 15.00 8.61 -0.78
CA SER A 144 14.49 9.85 -0.17
C SER A 144 15.22 10.31 1.09
N GLY A 145 15.92 9.38 1.76
CA GLY A 145 16.56 9.63 3.06
C GLY A 145 15.59 9.55 4.25
N CYS A 146 14.29 9.26 4.07
CA CYS A 146 13.38 9.04 5.19
C CYS A 146 13.62 7.68 5.86
N ARG A 147 13.16 7.51 7.09
CA ARG A 147 12.98 6.16 7.67
C ARG A 147 11.81 5.49 6.97
N TYR A 148 11.95 4.21 6.60
CA TYR A 148 10.89 3.52 5.88
C TYR A 148 10.78 2.05 6.26
N MET A 149 9.56 1.51 6.15
CA MET A 149 9.28 0.09 6.07
C MET A 149 8.47 -0.17 4.80
N ILE A 150 8.98 -1.02 3.90
CA ILE A 150 8.27 -1.44 2.69
C ILE A 150 7.79 -2.87 2.88
N PHE A 151 6.46 -3.07 2.81
CA PHE A 151 5.86 -4.40 2.90
C PHE A 151 5.45 -4.88 1.52
N ARG A 152 6.10 -5.93 1.00
CA ARG A 152 5.72 -6.62 -0.23
C ARG A 152 4.65 -7.65 0.08
N THR A 153 3.43 -7.41 -0.36
CA THR A 153 2.28 -8.28 -0.12
C THR A 153 1.79 -8.92 -1.42
N ALA A 154 1.14 -10.09 -1.32
CA ALA A 154 0.56 -10.80 -2.45
C ALA A 154 -0.93 -11.02 -2.23
N TRP A 155 -1.73 -10.91 -3.29
CA TRP A 155 -3.14 -11.30 -3.33
C TRP A 155 -3.96 -10.77 -2.14
N LEU A 156 -3.81 -9.47 -1.86
CA LEU A 156 -4.49 -8.81 -0.75
C LEU A 156 -6.01 -8.89 -0.93
N TYR A 157 -6.69 -9.37 0.11
CA TYR A 157 -8.14 -9.45 0.14
C TYR A 157 -8.72 -9.00 1.48
N SER A 158 -9.98 -8.54 1.45
CA SER A 158 -10.77 -8.21 2.63
C SER A 158 -12.26 -8.36 2.34
N LEU A 159 -13.09 -8.14 3.34
CA LEU A 159 -14.54 -8.04 3.18
C LEU A 159 -14.98 -6.67 2.63
N SER A 160 -14.03 -5.76 2.43
CA SER A 160 -14.27 -4.40 1.93
C SER A 160 -13.54 -4.18 0.61
N GLY A 161 -14.03 -3.22 -0.20
CA GLY A 161 -13.41 -2.84 -1.45
C GLY A 161 -13.57 -3.88 -2.56
N ARG A 162 -12.76 -3.72 -3.63
CA ARG A 162 -12.78 -4.62 -4.79
C ARG A 162 -11.59 -5.57 -4.74
N ASN A 163 -11.83 -6.87 -4.75
CA ASN A 163 -10.80 -7.90 -4.75
C ASN A 163 -11.28 -9.18 -5.45
N PHE A 164 -10.34 -10.11 -5.68
CA PHE A 164 -10.62 -11.37 -6.34
C PHE A 164 -11.61 -12.23 -5.53
N PHE A 165 -11.44 -12.32 -4.21
CA PHE A 165 -12.29 -13.12 -3.34
C PHE A 165 -13.76 -12.71 -3.45
N LEU A 166 -14.09 -11.42 -3.25
CA LEU A 166 -15.45 -10.91 -3.39
C LEU A 166 -15.99 -11.04 -4.82
N THR A 167 -15.12 -10.88 -5.81
CA THR A 167 -15.49 -11.09 -7.22
C THR A 167 -15.91 -12.54 -7.45
N MET A 168 -15.19 -13.53 -6.89
CA MET A 168 -15.54 -14.94 -7.03
C MET A 168 -16.84 -15.26 -6.28
N VAL A 169 -17.00 -14.80 -5.04
CA VAL A 169 -18.23 -15.00 -4.27
C VAL A 169 -19.46 -14.49 -5.05
N ASN A 170 -19.39 -13.27 -5.60
CA ASN A 170 -20.52 -12.71 -6.35
C ASN A 170 -20.78 -13.47 -7.66
N LYS A 171 -19.71 -13.76 -8.43
CA LYS A 171 -19.87 -14.46 -9.72
C LYS A 171 -20.35 -15.90 -9.55
N THR A 172 -19.95 -16.63 -8.52
CA THR A 172 -20.44 -17.98 -8.28
C THR A 172 -21.92 -18.03 -7.89
N ALA A 173 -22.46 -16.94 -7.35
CA ALA A 173 -23.89 -16.81 -7.07
C ALA A 173 -24.71 -16.56 -8.36
N GLU A 174 -24.11 -15.97 -9.39
CA GLU A 174 -24.81 -15.54 -10.61
C GLU A 174 -24.59 -16.50 -11.79
N LEU A 175 -23.43 -17.15 -11.87
CA LEU A 175 -23.02 -17.96 -13.01
C LEU A 175 -22.97 -19.46 -12.68
N PRO A 176 -23.55 -20.33 -13.52
CA PRO A 176 -23.51 -21.78 -13.33
C PRO A 176 -22.09 -22.35 -13.54
N GLN A 177 -21.23 -21.65 -14.25
CA GLN A 177 -19.85 -22.05 -14.55
C GLN A 177 -18.98 -20.82 -14.80
N MET A 178 -17.71 -20.90 -14.33
CA MET A 178 -16.72 -19.87 -14.61
C MET A 178 -15.34 -20.49 -14.88
N LYS A 179 -14.51 -19.74 -15.61
CA LYS A 179 -13.09 -20.09 -15.82
C LYS A 179 -12.23 -19.22 -14.93
N VAL A 180 -11.27 -19.86 -14.26
CA VAL A 180 -10.28 -19.19 -13.40
C VAL A 180 -8.90 -19.63 -13.85
N VAL A 181 -7.90 -18.73 -13.81
CA VAL A 181 -6.49 -19.07 -14.04
C VAL A 181 -6.06 -20.13 -13.02
N PHE A 182 -5.25 -21.08 -13.47
CA PHE A 182 -4.85 -22.25 -12.69
C PHE A 182 -3.32 -22.42 -12.63
N ASP A 183 -2.57 -21.61 -13.35
CA ASP A 183 -1.12 -21.69 -13.54
C ASP A 183 -0.34 -20.68 -12.65
N GLN A 184 -1.03 -20.05 -11.69
CA GLN A 184 -0.42 -19.13 -10.74
C GLN A 184 -0.40 -19.74 -9.34
N THR A 185 0.74 -19.63 -8.67
CA THR A 185 0.93 -20.01 -7.27
C THR A 185 1.29 -18.78 -6.45
N GLY A 186 0.62 -18.57 -5.32
CA GLY A 186 0.85 -17.43 -4.47
C GLY A 186 0.24 -17.63 -3.08
N THR A 187 0.52 -16.68 -2.18
CA THR A 187 0.01 -16.68 -0.82
C THR A 187 -0.99 -15.54 -0.64
N PRO A 188 -2.28 -15.83 -0.46
CA PRO A 188 -3.26 -14.77 -0.15
C PRO A 188 -2.92 -14.09 1.17
N THR A 189 -3.04 -12.75 1.20
CA THR A 189 -2.86 -11.93 2.40
C THR A 189 -4.20 -11.33 2.81
N TYR A 190 -4.68 -11.64 4.01
CA TYR A 190 -5.84 -10.94 4.57
C TYR A 190 -5.44 -9.53 5.01
N ALA A 191 -6.16 -8.51 4.51
CA ALA A 191 -5.84 -7.11 4.82
C ALA A 191 -5.94 -6.77 6.31
N GLY A 192 -6.79 -7.49 7.06
CA GLY A 192 -6.88 -7.36 8.51
C GLY A 192 -5.61 -7.82 9.24
N ASP A 193 -4.93 -8.87 8.76
CA ASP A 193 -3.67 -9.34 9.35
C ASP A 193 -2.54 -8.35 9.08
N LEU A 194 -2.47 -7.80 7.86
CA LEU A 194 -1.49 -6.75 7.53
C LEU A 194 -1.77 -5.46 8.32
N ALA A 195 -3.04 -5.06 8.46
CA ALA A 195 -3.44 -3.93 9.28
C ALA A 195 -3.05 -4.14 10.76
N TYR A 196 -3.28 -5.35 11.29
CA TYR A 196 -2.87 -5.71 12.65
C TYR A 196 -1.35 -5.61 12.83
N LEU A 197 -0.56 -6.13 11.87
CA LEU A 197 0.90 -6.03 11.89
C LEU A 197 1.36 -4.55 11.93
N ILE A 198 0.80 -3.71 11.03
CA ILE A 198 1.13 -2.28 10.98
C ILE A 198 0.76 -1.59 12.29
N SER A 199 -0.45 -1.84 12.81
CA SER A 199 -0.88 -1.30 14.10
C SER A 199 0.01 -1.78 15.24
N HIS A 200 0.40 -3.06 15.25
CA HIS A 200 1.29 -3.62 16.26
C HIS A 200 2.69 -2.95 16.26
N ILE A 201 3.22 -2.65 15.07
CA ILE A 201 4.50 -1.92 14.93
C ILE A 201 4.37 -0.53 15.54
N ILE A 202 3.29 0.18 15.26
CA ILE A 202 3.03 1.53 15.77
C ILE A 202 2.83 1.52 17.29
N GLU A 203 1.94 0.67 17.80
CA GLU A 203 1.58 0.60 19.22
C GLU A 203 2.75 0.17 20.12
N ASN A 204 3.67 -0.64 19.61
CA ASN A 204 4.82 -1.11 20.38
C ASN A 204 6.11 -0.32 20.11
N GLY A 205 6.05 0.76 19.34
CA GLY A 205 7.18 1.65 19.10
C GLY A 205 8.31 1.04 18.29
N PHE A 206 8.05 0.03 17.43
CA PHE A 206 9.08 -0.57 16.56
C PHE A 206 9.43 0.31 15.35
N LEU A 207 9.55 1.63 15.59
CA LEU A 207 9.70 2.64 14.54
C LEU A 207 11.15 2.83 14.08
N ASP A 208 12.13 2.25 14.79
CA ASP A 208 13.56 2.36 14.45
C ASP A 208 14.00 1.37 13.36
N ARG A 209 13.13 0.42 13.01
CA ARG A 209 13.43 -0.60 12.02
C ARG A 209 13.18 -0.05 10.62
N THR A 210 14.20 -0.11 9.77
CA THR A 210 14.14 0.32 8.37
C THR A 210 14.45 -0.86 7.47
N GLY A 211 13.69 -1.03 6.39
CA GLY A 211 13.95 -2.11 5.43
C GLY A 211 12.76 -2.48 4.56
N ILE A 212 12.97 -3.55 3.79
CA ILE A 212 11.96 -4.23 2.96
C ILE A 212 11.64 -5.56 3.64
N TYR A 213 10.35 -5.89 3.67
CA TYR A 213 9.80 -7.06 4.34
C TYR A 213 8.81 -7.79 3.43
#